data_45f1e900dd4da0da12bf20bb77aad60f
#
_entry.id   45f1e900dd4da0da12bf20bb77aad60f
#
_cell.length_a   1.000
_cell.length_b   1.000
_cell.length_c   1.000
_cell.angle_alpha   90.00
_cell.angle_beta   90.00
_cell.angle_gamma   90.00
#
_symmetry.space_group_name_H-M   'P 1'
#
loop_
_entity.id
_entity.type
_entity.pdbx_description
1 polymer ?
#
loop_
_entity_poly.entity_id
_entity_poly.type
_entity_poly.pdbx_seq_one_letter_code
_entity_poly.pdbx_strand_id
1 'polypeptide(L)'
;MFVSLHTLRIVCSNAMEKHIVELLDKFPPISLPEMKEIKLMNRIDKKYLATISQLEQLLVLAQGKYMVQQIDGKRYNRYHTIYLDTPDEEMYTTHHNGRLVRQKVRVRTYLDSGDTFLEVKNKNNHGRTKKKRMSVGSIQTLYEDGGDILLAKHANYLLADLVPKVENRFERITLVNMGKTERLTIDCHVKFHHCETDIHDTFDRLVVIELKRDGNVYSPVKSLLRELRIKPSGFSKYCIGSALTNPMLKRNRFKSRFVKIKKLLNNH
;
A
#
# COMPACT_ATOMS: atom_id res chain seq x y z
N MET A 1 -20.77 -35.30 2.59
CA MET A 1 -20.61 -34.18 3.52
C MET A 1 -19.56 -33.25 2.96
N PHE A 2 -19.96 -32.34 2.08
CA PHE A 2 -19.03 -31.38 1.46
C PHE A 2 -18.89 -30.17 2.39
N VAL A 3 -17.80 -30.12 3.17
CA VAL A 3 -17.40 -28.89 3.84
C VAL A 3 -16.89 -27.94 2.75
N SER A 4 -17.63 -26.84 2.55
CA SER A 4 -17.33 -25.85 1.53
C SER A 4 -15.89 -25.38 1.62
N LEU A 5 -15.16 -25.36 0.49
CA LEU A 5 -13.82 -24.78 0.35
C LEU A 5 -13.74 -23.32 0.88
N HIS A 6 -14.88 -22.66 0.96
CA HIS A 6 -15.02 -21.31 1.51
C HIS A 6 -14.82 -21.28 3.04
N THR A 7 -15.34 -22.27 3.76
CA THR A 7 -15.21 -22.38 5.22
C THR A 7 -13.77 -22.71 5.65
N LEU A 8 -13.08 -23.55 4.88
CA LEU A 8 -11.65 -23.84 5.11
C LEU A 8 -10.76 -22.61 4.86
N ARG A 9 -11.08 -21.77 3.86
CA ARG A 9 -10.36 -20.51 3.63
C ARG A 9 -10.51 -19.50 4.77
N ILE A 10 -11.71 -19.37 5.35
CA ILE A 10 -12.00 -18.44 6.45
C ILE A 10 -11.24 -18.86 7.71
N VAL A 11 -11.19 -20.15 8.02
CA VAL A 11 -10.47 -20.66 9.21
C VAL A 11 -8.96 -20.48 9.09
N CYS A 12 -8.37 -20.70 7.89
CA CYS A 12 -6.94 -20.47 7.68
C CYS A 12 -6.57 -18.97 7.75
N SER A 13 -7.41 -18.05 7.22
CA SER A 13 -7.19 -16.60 7.32
C SER A 13 -7.16 -16.12 8.76
N ASN A 14 -8.14 -16.52 9.59
CA ASN A 14 -8.20 -16.12 10.99
C ASN A 14 -7.01 -16.66 11.82
N ALA A 15 -6.51 -17.85 11.53
CA ALA A 15 -5.36 -18.42 12.23
C ALA A 15 -4.05 -17.66 11.91
N MET A 16 -3.84 -17.26 10.63
CA MET A 16 -2.66 -16.49 10.22
C MET A 16 -2.68 -15.07 10.81
N GLU A 17 -3.82 -14.39 10.80
CA GLU A 17 -3.98 -13.08 11.43
C GLU A 17 -3.66 -13.12 12.91
N LYS A 18 -4.17 -14.10 13.64
CA LYS A 18 -3.89 -14.28 15.07
C LYS A 18 -2.40 -14.45 15.34
N HIS A 19 -1.73 -15.29 14.57
CA HIS A 19 -0.29 -15.51 14.71
C HIS A 19 0.54 -14.26 14.41
N ILE A 20 0.18 -13.50 13.37
CA ILE A 20 0.84 -12.21 13.07
C ILE A 20 0.65 -11.24 14.25
N VAL A 21 -0.54 -11.14 14.83
CA VAL A 21 -0.80 -10.27 16.00
C VAL A 21 0.08 -10.69 17.18
N GLU A 22 0.15 -11.99 17.49
CA GLU A 22 1.01 -12.52 18.55
C GLU A 22 2.50 -12.20 18.32
N LEU A 23 2.96 -12.23 17.08
CA LEU A 23 4.32 -11.81 16.73
C LEU A 23 4.53 -10.32 16.93
N LEU A 24 3.54 -9.49 16.55
CA LEU A 24 3.61 -8.03 16.72
C LEU A 24 3.65 -7.62 18.21
N ASP A 25 3.02 -8.40 19.10
CA ASP A 25 3.02 -8.13 20.54
C ASP A 25 4.41 -8.23 21.18
N LYS A 26 5.35 -8.86 20.50
CA LYS A 26 6.76 -8.95 20.91
C LYS A 26 7.59 -7.71 20.57
N PHE A 27 7.03 -6.75 19.84
CA PHE A 27 7.72 -5.51 19.50
C PHE A 27 7.38 -4.41 20.50
N PRO A 28 8.35 -3.57 20.89
CA PRO A 28 8.03 -2.35 21.63
C PRO A 28 7.15 -1.43 20.76
N PRO A 29 6.11 -0.82 21.34
CA PRO A 29 5.23 0.09 20.60
C PRO A 29 5.93 1.42 20.33
N ILE A 30 5.54 2.09 19.24
CA ILE A 30 5.84 3.50 18.96
C ILE A 30 4.52 4.21 18.61
N SER A 31 4.29 5.35 19.24
CA SER A 31 3.06 6.12 19.06
C SER A 31 3.06 6.94 17.77
N LEU A 32 1.88 7.40 17.34
CA LEU A 32 1.75 8.25 16.16
C LEU A 32 2.45 9.62 16.31
N PRO A 33 2.42 10.31 17.49
CA PRO A 33 3.22 11.52 17.71
C PRO A 33 4.71 11.28 17.52
N GLU A 34 5.29 10.26 18.18
CA GLU A 34 6.71 9.92 18.02
C GLU A 34 7.08 9.62 16.57
N MET A 35 6.21 8.97 15.82
CA MET A 35 6.42 8.72 14.40
C MET A 35 6.43 9.98 13.53
N LYS A 36 5.73 11.05 13.94
CA LYS A 36 5.74 12.33 13.22
C LYS A 36 7.09 13.04 13.33
N GLU A 37 7.82 12.82 14.41
CA GLU A 37 9.15 13.38 14.63
C GLU A 37 10.23 12.77 13.76
N ILE A 38 9.99 11.56 13.21
CA ILE A 38 10.95 10.85 12.36
C ILE A 38 11.00 11.49 10.98
N LYS A 39 12.03 12.31 10.75
CA LYS A 39 12.25 12.99 9.47
C LYS A 39 13.27 12.20 8.64
N LEU A 40 12.83 11.60 7.54
CA LEU A 40 13.69 10.96 6.55
C LEU A 40 13.98 11.98 5.44
N MET A 41 15.09 12.73 5.59
CA MET A 41 15.39 13.90 4.73
C MET A 41 15.72 13.53 3.29
N ASN A 42 16.61 12.55 3.07
CA ASN A 42 17.03 12.07 1.76
C ASN A 42 16.41 10.71 1.45
N ARG A 43 15.09 10.63 1.48
CA ARG A 43 14.35 9.38 1.48
C ARG A 43 14.53 8.55 0.21
N ILE A 44 14.98 7.32 0.40
CA ILE A 44 15.02 6.26 -0.62
C ILE A 44 13.88 5.29 -0.34
N ASP A 45 12.98 5.14 -1.32
CA ASP A 45 11.83 4.23 -1.23
C ASP A 45 12.09 2.99 -2.08
N LYS A 46 12.06 1.80 -1.47
CA LYS A 46 12.14 0.51 -2.19
C LYS A 46 10.98 -0.38 -1.79
N LYS A 47 10.45 -1.11 -2.77
CA LYS A 47 9.36 -2.05 -2.54
C LYS A 47 9.83 -3.48 -2.76
N TYR A 48 9.15 -4.39 -2.05
CA TYR A 48 9.40 -5.81 -2.09
C TYR A 48 8.05 -6.53 -2.06
N LEU A 49 8.02 -7.74 -2.63
CA LEU A 49 6.88 -8.63 -2.54
C LEU A 49 7.30 -9.89 -1.79
N ALA A 50 6.46 -10.30 -0.85
CA ALA A 50 6.67 -11.45 -0.01
C ALA A 50 5.36 -12.25 0.12
N THR A 51 5.44 -13.44 0.70
CA THR A 51 4.30 -14.23 1.15
C THR A 51 4.03 -13.98 2.64
N ILE A 52 2.88 -14.42 3.14
CA ILE A 52 2.56 -14.38 4.58
C ILE A 52 3.62 -15.15 5.39
N SER A 53 4.02 -16.34 4.95
CA SER A 53 5.06 -17.12 5.63
C SER A 53 6.42 -16.38 5.70
N GLN A 54 6.80 -15.70 4.61
CA GLN A 54 8.00 -14.86 4.63
C GLN A 54 7.85 -13.63 5.55
N LEU A 55 6.63 -13.09 5.69
CA LEU A 55 6.35 -12.01 6.65
C LEU A 55 6.53 -12.50 8.09
N GLU A 56 5.99 -13.66 8.43
CA GLU A 56 6.15 -14.26 9.76
C GLU A 56 7.63 -14.43 10.12
N GLN A 57 8.42 -14.99 9.21
CA GLN A 57 9.87 -15.12 9.39
C GLN A 57 10.56 -13.75 9.54
N LEU A 58 10.17 -12.77 8.72
CA LEU A 58 10.69 -11.41 8.81
C LEU A 58 10.38 -10.78 10.17
N LEU A 59 9.17 -10.95 10.69
CA LEU A 59 8.77 -10.44 12.00
C LEU A 59 9.59 -11.08 13.12
N VAL A 60 9.84 -12.39 13.07
CA VAL A 60 10.71 -13.07 14.05
C VAL A 60 12.12 -12.50 14.01
N LEU A 61 12.73 -12.36 12.84
CA LEU A 61 14.10 -11.85 12.68
C LEU A 61 14.25 -10.35 12.99
N ALA A 62 13.15 -9.60 12.93
CA ALA A 62 13.10 -8.16 13.20
C ALA A 62 12.94 -7.81 14.69
N GLN A 63 12.60 -8.77 15.55
CA GLN A 63 12.50 -8.55 16.99
C GLN A 63 13.82 -7.99 17.55
N GLY A 64 13.70 -7.10 18.51
CA GLY A 64 14.85 -6.38 19.10
C GLY A 64 15.51 -5.32 18.20
N LYS A 65 15.13 -5.25 16.91
CA LYS A 65 15.67 -4.27 15.94
C LYS A 65 14.68 -3.18 15.57
N TYR A 66 13.38 -3.45 15.78
CA TYR A 66 12.27 -2.57 15.37
C TYR A 66 11.26 -2.35 16.49
N MET A 67 10.58 -1.22 16.40
CA MET A 67 9.36 -0.88 17.12
C MET A 67 8.18 -1.02 16.15
N VAL A 68 6.98 -1.31 16.66
CA VAL A 68 5.75 -1.36 15.89
C VAL A 68 4.87 -0.16 16.19
N GLN A 69 4.31 0.48 15.15
CA GLN A 69 3.33 1.54 15.33
C GLN A 69 2.09 0.99 16.04
N GLN A 70 1.70 1.66 17.12
CA GLN A 70 0.47 1.35 17.86
C GLN A 70 -0.44 2.57 17.86
N ILE A 71 -1.71 2.37 17.49
CA ILE A 71 -2.77 3.38 17.51
C ILE A 71 -3.96 2.76 18.24
N ASP A 72 -4.42 3.37 19.31
CA ASP A 72 -5.56 2.90 20.13
C ASP A 72 -5.46 1.40 20.48
N GLY A 73 -4.26 0.98 20.91
CA GLY A 73 -3.98 -0.42 21.25
C GLY A 73 -3.75 -1.34 20.07
N LYS A 74 -4.04 -0.92 18.84
CA LYS A 74 -3.89 -1.73 17.61
C LYS A 74 -2.53 -1.52 16.98
N ARG A 75 -1.90 -2.62 16.57
CA ARG A 75 -0.61 -2.68 15.86
C ARG A 75 -0.76 -2.98 14.36
N TYR A 76 -1.99 -2.98 13.88
CA TYR A 76 -2.45 -3.45 12.60
C TYR A 76 -3.64 -2.58 12.20
N ASN A 77 -3.45 -1.73 11.19
CA ASN A 77 -4.42 -0.69 10.86
C ASN A 77 -5.05 -0.94 9.49
N ARG A 78 -6.35 -0.72 9.35
CA ARG A 78 -7.12 -0.96 8.15
C ARG A 78 -7.24 0.29 7.31
N TYR A 79 -7.09 0.11 5.99
CA TYR A 79 -7.13 1.19 5.02
C TYR A 79 -8.14 0.90 3.92
N HIS A 80 -8.90 1.91 3.56
CA HIS A 80 -9.67 1.96 2.33
C HIS A 80 -9.13 3.08 1.45
N THR A 81 -8.99 2.85 0.16
CA THR A 81 -8.48 3.86 -0.77
C THR A 81 -9.21 3.75 -2.08
N ILE A 82 -9.78 4.85 -2.55
CA ILE A 82 -10.42 4.99 -3.85
C ILE A 82 -9.49 5.84 -4.72
N TYR A 83 -9.05 5.31 -5.86
CA TYR A 83 -8.29 6.06 -6.84
C TYR A 83 -9.21 6.73 -7.84
N LEU A 84 -8.96 8.02 -8.06
CA LEU A 84 -9.63 8.82 -9.06
C LEU A 84 -8.73 8.91 -10.30
N ASP A 85 -9.35 8.83 -11.48
CA ASP A 85 -8.69 9.04 -12.78
C ASP A 85 -9.70 9.67 -13.75
N THR A 86 -9.24 10.10 -14.91
CA THR A 86 -10.13 10.51 -16.00
C THR A 86 -10.99 9.33 -16.47
N PRO A 87 -12.15 9.56 -17.12
CA PRO A 87 -12.94 8.49 -17.73
C PRO A 87 -12.09 7.56 -18.60
N ASP A 88 -11.09 8.08 -19.34
CA ASP A 88 -10.20 7.32 -20.22
C ASP A 88 -8.95 6.76 -19.52
N GLU A 89 -8.86 6.87 -18.19
CA GLU A 89 -7.76 6.35 -17.37
C GLU A 89 -6.36 6.85 -17.78
N GLU A 90 -6.21 8.16 -17.96
CA GLU A 90 -4.96 8.79 -18.40
C GLU A 90 -3.81 8.61 -17.40
N MET A 91 -4.07 8.73 -16.09
CA MET A 91 -3.03 8.54 -15.08
C MET A 91 -2.56 7.07 -15.04
N TYR A 92 -3.47 6.11 -15.26
CA TYR A 92 -3.11 4.71 -15.45
C TYR A 92 -2.24 4.52 -16.68
N THR A 93 -2.70 5.01 -17.83
CA THR A 93 -2.02 4.89 -19.13
C THR A 93 -0.65 5.55 -19.10
N THR A 94 -0.52 6.73 -18.51
CA THR A 94 0.75 7.43 -18.28
C THR A 94 1.71 6.57 -17.44
N HIS A 95 1.22 5.96 -16.39
CA HIS A 95 2.04 5.06 -15.56
C HIS A 95 2.39 3.77 -16.28
N HIS A 96 1.44 3.15 -16.97
CA HIS A 96 1.65 1.95 -17.78
C HIS A 96 2.72 2.16 -18.83
N ASN A 97 2.67 3.30 -19.52
CA ASN A 97 3.64 3.67 -20.55
C ASN A 97 5.04 4.03 -19.99
N GLY A 98 5.22 4.02 -18.68
CA GLY A 98 6.51 4.24 -18.01
C GLY A 98 6.93 5.69 -17.96
N ARG A 99 6.02 6.66 -18.22
CA ARG A 99 6.33 8.08 -18.11
C ARG A 99 6.85 8.42 -16.73
N LEU A 100 7.93 9.18 -16.65
CA LEU A 100 8.57 9.56 -15.37
C LEU A 100 7.69 10.56 -14.63
N VAL A 101 7.25 11.61 -15.31
CA VAL A 101 6.31 12.59 -14.78
C VAL A 101 4.91 11.98 -14.79
N ARG A 102 4.30 11.86 -13.62
CA ARG A 102 2.96 11.28 -13.49
C ARG A 102 2.32 11.63 -12.16
N GLN A 103 1.02 11.62 -12.15
CA GLN A 103 0.20 11.93 -10.99
C GLN A 103 -0.59 10.70 -10.52
N LYS A 104 -1.13 10.81 -9.33
CA LYS A 104 -2.16 9.94 -8.77
C LYS A 104 -3.00 10.77 -7.83
N VAL A 105 -4.29 10.68 -8.00
CA VAL A 105 -5.29 11.28 -7.11
C VAL A 105 -6.03 10.14 -6.42
N ARG A 106 -6.29 10.30 -5.12
CA ARG A 106 -7.03 9.30 -4.36
C ARG A 106 -7.68 9.88 -3.12
N VAL A 107 -8.80 9.30 -2.73
CA VAL A 107 -9.40 9.46 -1.42
C VAL A 107 -8.98 8.26 -0.55
N ARG A 108 -8.45 8.54 0.63
CA ARG A 108 -8.00 7.49 1.56
C ARG A 108 -8.65 7.65 2.91
N THR A 109 -9.31 6.59 3.36
CA THR A 109 -9.88 6.47 4.69
C THR A 109 -9.04 5.54 5.56
N TYR A 110 -8.73 5.97 6.75
CA TYR A 110 -8.15 5.18 7.83
C TYR A 110 -9.32 4.60 8.62
N LEU A 111 -9.66 3.33 8.35
CA LEU A 111 -10.91 2.75 8.84
C LEU A 111 -11.00 2.62 10.37
N ASP A 112 -9.87 2.65 11.06
CA ASP A 112 -9.82 2.53 12.52
C ASP A 112 -10.01 3.88 13.22
N SER A 113 -9.61 5.02 12.63
CA SER A 113 -9.84 6.37 13.16
C SER A 113 -10.98 7.11 12.46
N GLY A 114 -11.44 6.65 11.30
CA GLY A 114 -12.43 7.34 10.48
C GLY A 114 -11.87 8.49 9.65
N ASP A 115 -10.62 8.89 9.85
CA ASP A 115 -10.00 9.99 9.11
C ASP A 115 -9.97 9.73 7.61
N THR A 116 -10.44 10.68 6.82
CA THR A 116 -10.43 10.60 5.35
C THR A 116 -9.65 11.77 4.77
N PHE A 117 -8.86 11.48 3.74
CA PHE A 117 -8.01 12.48 3.07
C PHE A 117 -8.11 12.37 1.55
N LEU A 118 -8.28 13.51 0.89
CA LEU A 118 -7.93 13.64 -0.52
C LEU A 118 -6.42 13.84 -0.65
N GLU A 119 -5.77 13.01 -1.46
CA GLU A 119 -4.31 13.00 -1.64
C GLU A 119 -3.93 13.11 -3.12
N VAL A 120 -3.06 14.06 -3.45
CA VAL A 120 -2.42 14.20 -4.75
C VAL A 120 -0.96 13.80 -4.63
N LYS A 121 -0.52 12.88 -5.49
CA LYS A 121 0.86 12.43 -5.58
C LYS A 121 1.45 12.80 -6.95
N ASN A 122 2.46 13.66 -6.94
CA ASN A 122 3.18 14.11 -8.13
C ASN A 122 4.58 13.50 -8.14
N LYS A 123 4.91 12.74 -9.17
CA LYS A 123 6.26 12.25 -9.41
C LYS A 123 6.89 13.06 -10.54
N ASN A 124 8.08 13.61 -10.31
CA ASN A 124 8.83 14.37 -11.31
C ASN A 124 9.80 13.48 -12.11
N ASN A 125 10.48 14.08 -13.11
CA ASN A 125 11.48 13.43 -13.95
C ASN A 125 12.72 12.94 -13.18
N HIS A 126 13.06 13.56 -12.03
CA HIS A 126 14.15 13.13 -11.16
C HIS A 126 13.74 11.99 -10.20
N GLY A 127 12.56 11.39 -10.38
CA GLY A 127 12.05 10.29 -9.55
C GLY A 127 11.53 10.70 -8.17
N ARG A 128 11.65 11.98 -7.80
CA ARG A 128 11.13 12.49 -6.52
C ARG A 128 9.60 12.57 -6.55
N THR A 129 9.00 12.25 -5.42
CA THR A 129 7.54 12.32 -5.26
C THR A 129 7.17 13.38 -4.23
N LYS A 130 6.36 14.35 -4.65
CA LYS A 130 5.68 15.29 -3.74
C LYS A 130 4.27 14.79 -3.46
N LYS A 131 3.83 14.87 -2.22
CA LYS A 131 2.47 14.54 -1.80
C LYS A 131 1.83 15.76 -1.12
N LYS A 132 0.64 16.10 -1.58
CA LYS A 132 -0.27 17.05 -0.92
C LYS A 132 -1.51 16.30 -0.47
N ARG A 133 -2.07 16.70 0.65
CA ARG A 133 -3.32 16.13 1.17
C ARG A 133 -4.10 17.17 1.97
N MET A 134 -5.40 17.01 2.00
CA MET A 134 -6.32 17.70 2.89
C MET A 134 -7.28 16.69 3.53
N SER A 135 -7.80 17.02 4.68
CA SER A 135 -8.90 16.28 5.30
C SER A 135 -10.19 16.54 4.54
N VAL A 136 -10.98 15.50 4.34
CA VAL A 136 -12.30 15.56 3.71
C VAL A 136 -13.25 14.64 4.46
N GLY A 137 -14.55 14.87 4.39
CA GLY A 137 -15.54 14.01 5.01
C GLY A 137 -15.63 12.65 4.27
N SER A 138 -15.78 12.72 2.97
CA SER A 138 -15.92 11.51 2.12
C SER A 138 -15.57 11.85 0.66
N ILE A 139 -15.71 10.85 -0.22
CA ILE A 139 -15.59 11.06 -1.67
C ILE A 139 -16.77 11.90 -2.22
N GLN A 140 -17.93 11.84 -1.58
CA GLN A 140 -19.13 12.58 -1.97
C GLN A 140 -19.04 14.07 -1.63
N THR A 141 -18.33 14.42 -0.56
CA THR A 141 -18.22 15.80 -0.05
C THR A 141 -16.99 16.55 -0.59
N LEU A 142 -16.30 16.02 -1.61
CA LEU A 142 -15.04 16.60 -2.11
C LEU A 142 -15.17 18.07 -2.53
N TYR A 143 -16.28 18.48 -3.16
CA TYR A 143 -16.51 19.87 -3.53
C TYR A 143 -16.76 20.75 -2.32
N GLU A 144 -17.62 20.30 -1.41
CA GLU A 144 -17.97 21.01 -0.19
C GLU A 144 -16.73 21.22 0.72
N ASP A 145 -15.83 20.23 0.73
CA ASP A 145 -14.59 20.24 1.51
C ASP A 145 -13.46 21.05 0.83
N GLY A 146 -13.65 21.57 -0.39
CA GLY A 146 -12.64 22.33 -1.14
C GLY A 146 -11.61 21.44 -1.87
N GLY A 147 -11.97 20.21 -2.21
CA GLY A 147 -11.15 19.29 -2.97
C GLY A 147 -10.79 19.78 -4.37
N ASP A 148 -11.70 20.55 -5.01
CA ASP A 148 -11.49 21.23 -6.28
C ASP A 148 -10.35 22.27 -6.17
N ILE A 149 -10.27 23.03 -5.08
CA ILE A 149 -9.20 24.01 -4.82
C ILE A 149 -7.85 23.30 -4.65
N LEU A 150 -7.82 22.17 -3.92
CA LEU A 150 -6.60 21.38 -3.77
C LEU A 150 -6.11 20.85 -5.13
N LEU A 151 -7.03 20.34 -5.96
CA LEU A 151 -6.68 19.77 -7.26
C LEU A 151 -6.25 20.88 -8.22
N ALA A 152 -6.97 21.99 -8.33
CA ALA A 152 -6.60 23.13 -9.17
C ALA A 152 -5.17 23.64 -8.86
N LYS A 153 -4.77 23.59 -7.58
CA LYS A 153 -3.43 24.04 -7.14
C LYS A 153 -2.32 23.01 -7.32
N HIS A 154 -2.65 21.70 -7.30
CA HIS A 154 -1.64 20.65 -7.15
C HIS A 154 -1.76 19.50 -8.13
N ALA A 155 -2.82 19.43 -8.95
CA ALA A 155 -3.01 18.42 -9.98
C ALA A 155 -3.04 19.06 -11.38
N ASN A 156 -2.91 18.22 -12.40
CA ASN A 156 -3.10 18.62 -13.81
C ASN A 156 -4.56 18.37 -14.27
N TYR A 157 -5.41 17.96 -13.35
CA TYR A 157 -6.80 17.59 -13.59
C TYR A 157 -7.70 18.37 -12.64
N LEU A 158 -8.83 18.82 -13.13
CA LEU A 158 -9.88 19.40 -12.29
C LEU A 158 -10.66 18.27 -11.61
N LEU A 159 -11.31 18.56 -10.50
CA LEU A 159 -12.14 17.58 -9.80
C LEU A 159 -13.29 17.07 -10.68
N ALA A 160 -13.85 17.94 -11.52
CA ALA A 160 -14.90 17.60 -12.49
C ALA A 160 -14.48 16.59 -13.55
N ASP A 161 -13.18 16.49 -13.85
CA ASP A 161 -12.63 15.56 -14.85
C ASP A 161 -12.37 14.16 -14.28
N LEU A 162 -12.53 13.99 -12.97
CA LEU A 162 -12.11 12.78 -12.28
C LEU A 162 -13.30 11.96 -11.79
N VAL A 163 -13.22 10.66 -12.02
CA VAL A 163 -14.20 9.67 -11.54
C VAL A 163 -13.51 8.58 -10.74
N PRO A 164 -14.23 7.92 -9.81
CA PRO A 164 -13.72 6.74 -9.10
C PRO A 164 -13.45 5.60 -10.10
N LYS A 165 -12.26 5.02 -10.07
CA LYS A 165 -11.87 3.92 -10.98
C LYS A 165 -11.63 2.61 -10.25
N VAL A 166 -10.75 2.61 -9.27
CA VAL A 166 -10.45 1.40 -8.51
C VAL A 166 -10.29 1.70 -7.03
N GLU A 167 -10.95 0.89 -6.23
CA GLU A 167 -10.73 0.87 -4.79
C GLU A 167 -9.79 -0.27 -4.38
N ASN A 168 -9.14 -0.06 -3.25
CA ASN A 168 -8.49 -1.16 -2.56
C ASN A 168 -8.66 -1.04 -1.05
N ARG A 169 -8.75 -2.20 -0.42
CA ARG A 169 -8.71 -2.37 1.03
C ARG A 169 -7.51 -3.21 1.38
N PHE A 170 -6.85 -2.89 2.46
CA PHE A 170 -5.69 -3.63 2.95
C PHE A 170 -5.45 -3.29 4.42
N GLU A 171 -4.69 -4.12 5.04
CA GLU A 171 -4.25 -3.96 6.41
C GLU A 171 -2.76 -3.64 6.42
N ARG A 172 -2.34 -2.77 7.34
CA ARG A 172 -0.97 -2.27 7.37
C ARG A 172 -0.34 -2.41 8.73
N ILE A 173 0.80 -3.06 8.76
CA ILE A 173 1.77 -3.01 9.84
C ILE A 173 2.79 -1.92 9.50
N THR A 174 3.18 -1.12 10.49
CA THR A 174 4.25 -0.14 10.31
C THR A 174 5.33 -0.39 11.35
N LEU A 175 6.55 -0.68 10.90
CA LEU A 175 7.72 -0.86 11.75
C LEU A 175 8.69 0.31 11.56
N VAL A 176 9.35 0.69 12.64
CA VAL A 176 10.43 1.68 12.66
C VAL A 176 11.63 1.05 13.35
N ASN A 177 12.82 1.15 12.77
CA ASN A 177 14.02 0.64 13.43
C ASN A 177 14.36 1.43 14.69
N MET A 178 15.07 0.82 15.64
CA MET A 178 15.44 1.45 16.91
C MET A 178 16.19 2.79 16.71
N GLY A 179 16.99 2.89 15.66
CA GLY A 179 17.70 4.13 15.31
C GLY A 179 16.84 5.20 14.64
N LYS A 180 15.54 4.96 14.42
CA LYS A 180 14.59 5.89 13.77
C LYS A 180 15.03 6.40 12.39
N THR A 181 15.89 5.65 11.68
CA THR A 181 16.45 6.01 10.37
C THR A 181 15.74 5.35 9.19
N GLU A 182 14.85 4.40 9.46
CA GLU A 182 14.03 3.76 8.43
C GLU A 182 12.65 3.38 8.95
N ARG A 183 11.73 3.29 8.02
CA ARG A 183 10.34 2.86 8.24
C ARG A 183 9.98 1.80 7.21
N LEU A 184 9.37 0.73 7.69
CA LEU A 184 8.74 -0.29 6.87
C LEU A 184 7.23 -0.11 6.96
N THR A 185 6.54 -0.09 5.82
CA THR A 185 5.11 -0.31 5.76
C THR A 185 4.86 -1.64 5.07
N ILE A 186 4.10 -2.51 5.71
CA ILE A 186 3.82 -3.87 5.29
C ILE A 186 2.32 -3.97 5.09
N ASP A 187 1.89 -4.17 3.85
CA ASP A 187 0.48 -4.23 3.48
C ASP A 187 0.10 -5.68 3.19
N CYS A 188 -0.91 -6.18 3.91
CA CYS A 188 -1.46 -7.53 3.81
C CYS A 188 -2.91 -7.49 3.32
N HIS A 189 -3.44 -8.64 2.88
CA HIS A 189 -4.85 -8.84 2.50
C HIS A 189 -5.35 -7.77 1.53
N VAL A 190 -4.56 -7.53 0.47
CA VAL A 190 -4.88 -6.48 -0.49
C VAL A 190 -6.02 -6.94 -1.39
N LYS A 191 -7.18 -6.29 -1.26
CA LYS A 191 -8.39 -6.50 -2.05
C LYS A 191 -8.60 -5.33 -2.99
N PHE A 192 -9.09 -5.60 -4.19
CA PHE A 192 -9.41 -4.62 -5.22
C PHE A 192 -10.85 -4.77 -5.67
N HIS A 193 -11.47 -3.65 -6.03
CA HIS A 193 -12.75 -3.55 -6.67
C HIS A 193 -12.70 -2.43 -7.72
N HIS A 194 -13.17 -2.67 -8.92
CA HIS A 194 -13.24 -1.66 -9.97
C HIS A 194 -14.65 -1.05 -10.03
N CYS A 195 -14.72 0.27 -9.90
CA CYS A 195 -15.99 0.98 -9.72
C CYS A 195 -16.92 0.88 -10.95
N GLU A 196 -16.38 0.70 -12.16
CA GLU A 196 -17.19 0.65 -13.40
C GLU A 196 -17.48 -0.79 -13.85
N THR A 197 -16.51 -1.71 -13.75
CA THR A 197 -16.67 -3.09 -14.19
C THR A 197 -17.28 -3.99 -13.13
N ASP A 198 -17.35 -3.52 -11.89
CA ASP A 198 -17.76 -4.26 -10.69
C ASP A 198 -16.97 -5.56 -10.44
N ILE A 199 -15.78 -5.66 -11.04
CA ILE A 199 -14.90 -6.83 -10.86
C ILE A 199 -14.12 -6.69 -9.57
N HIS A 200 -14.13 -7.75 -8.77
CA HIS A 200 -13.36 -7.89 -7.56
C HIS A 200 -12.19 -8.86 -7.76
N ASP A 201 -11.04 -8.56 -7.15
CA ASP A 201 -9.90 -9.47 -7.11
C ASP A 201 -9.11 -9.28 -5.80
N THR A 202 -8.35 -10.28 -5.38
CA THR A 202 -7.66 -10.26 -4.10
C THR A 202 -6.29 -10.93 -4.18
N PHE A 203 -5.37 -10.42 -3.36
CA PHE A 203 -4.08 -11.04 -3.09
C PHE A 203 -3.95 -11.38 -1.60
N ASP A 204 -4.72 -12.36 -1.13
CA ASP A 204 -4.79 -12.70 0.30
C ASP A 204 -3.43 -13.12 0.89
N ARG A 205 -2.61 -13.84 0.13
CA ARG A 205 -1.28 -14.32 0.57
C ARG A 205 -0.13 -13.43 0.15
N LEU A 206 -0.38 -12.36 -0.61
CA LEU A 206 0.66 -11.41 -1.04
C LEU A 206 0.87 -10.32 -0.01
N VAL A 207 2.11 -10.14 0.36
CA VAL A 207 2.56 -9.07 1.23
C VAL A 207 3.35 -8.04 0.43
N VAL A 208 3.00 -6.75 0.57
CA VAL A 208 3.69 -5.65 -0.07
C VAL A 208 4.46 -4.85 0.96
N ILE A 209 5.78 -4.99 0.96
CA ILE A 209 6.67 -4.27 1.88
C ILE A 209 7.21 -3.02 1.18
N GLU A 210 7.11 -1.86 1.81
CA GLU A 210 7.76 -0.62 1.36
C GLU A 210 8.76 -0.15 2.42
N LEU A 211 10.03 -0.23 2.10
CA LEU A 211 11.11 0.33 2.89
C LEU A 211 11.30 1.80 2.51
N LYS A 212 11.23 2.68 3.51
CA LYS A 212 11.58 4.09 3.43
C LYS A 212 12.74 4.34 4.38
N ARG A 213 13.89 4.71 3.86
CA ARG A 213 15.09 4.97 4.66
C ARG A 213 15.69 6.32 4.33
N ASP A 214 16.44 6.86 5.26
CA ASP A 214 17.18 8.09 5.04
C ASP A 214 18.52 7.79 4.36
N GLY A 215 18.70 8.32 3.16
CA GLY A 215 19.95 8.24 2.39
C GLY A 215 20.57 6.85 2.34
N ASN A 216 21.87 6.79 2.59
CA ASN A 216 22.67 5.56 2.61
C ASN A 216 22.95 5.01 4.01
N VAL A 217 22.20 5.45 5.03
CA VAL A 217 22.32 4.93 6.40
C VAL A 217 22.13 3.41 6.40
N TYR A 218 22.82 2.73 7.31
CA TYR A 218 22.66 1.29 7.49
C TYR A 218 21.18 0.91 7.71
N SER A 219 20.77 -0.13 7.05
CA SER A 219 19.38 -0.59 7.04
C SER A 219 19.33 -2.06 7.49
N PRO A 220 18.93 -2.33 8.73
CA PRO A 220 18.83 -3.69 9.27
C PRO A 220 17.97 -4.60 8.39
N VAL A 221 16.83 -4.10 7.90
CA VAL A 221 15.92 -4.92 7.10
C VAL A 221 16.51 -5.42 5.78
N LYS A 222 17.49 -4.72 5.20
CA LYS A 222 18.09 -5.17 3.93
C LYS A 222 18.83 -6.50 4.05
N SER A 223 19.48 -6.76 5.19
CA SER A 223 20.10 -8.07 5.47
C SER A 223 19.02 -9.15 5.66
N LEU A 224 17.97 -8.86 6.44
CA LEU A 224 16.86 -9.77 6.68
C LEU A 224 16.12 -10.14 5.38
N LEU A 225 15.81 -9.14 4.54
CA LEU A 225 15.18 -9.39 3.24
C LEU A 225 16.05 -10.24 2.31
N ARG A 226 17.39 -10.10 2.38
CA ARG A 226 18.34 -10.91 1.61
C ARG A 226 18.36 -12.34 2.10
N GLU A 227 18.44 -12.55 3.41
CA GLU A 227 18.39 -13.85 4.06
C GLU A 227 17.13 -14.62 3.66
N LEU A 228 15.98 -13.94 3.70
CA LEU A 228 14.69 -14.51 3.29
C LEU A 228 14.49 -14.57 1.76
N ARG A 229 15.50 -14.23 0.96
CA ARG A 229 15.46 -14.20 -0.51
C ARG A 229 14.35 -13.29 -1.08
N ILE A 230 13.91 -12.30 -0.32
CA ILE A 230 12.90 -11.30 -0.73
C ILE A 230 13.58 -10.23 -1.58
N LYS A 231 13.33 -10.25 -2.89
CA LYS A 231 13.98 -9.36 -3.85
C LYS A 231 13.15 -8.08 -4.10
N PRO A 232 13.81 -6.94 -4.39
CA PRO A 232 13.11 -5.72 -4.78
C PRO A 232 12.14 -5.96 -5.94
N SER A 233 10.96 -5.33 -5.86
CA SER A 233 9.93 -5.43 -6.88
C SER A 233 9.07 -4.18 -6.89
N GLY A 234 8.82 -3.62 -8.08
CA GLY A 234 7.88 -2.53 -8.21
C GLY A 234 6.44 -3.02 -8.06
N PHE A 235 5.67 -2.37 -7.19
CA PHE A 235 4.25 -2.63 -7.03
C PHE A 235 3.48 -1.31 -6.88
N SER A 236 2.40 -1.16 -7.63
CA SER A 236 1.48 -0.03 -7.54
C SER A 236 0.08 -0.57 -7.34
N LYS A 237 -0.50 -0.38 -6.14
CA LYS A 237 -1.88 -0.81 -5.88
C LYS A 237 -2.85 -0.28 -6.93
N TYR A 238 -2.73 1.00 -7.31
CA TYR A 238 -3.54 1.57 -8.38
C TYR A 238 -3.40 0.76 -9.68
N CYS A 239 -2.22 0.74 -10.28
CA CYS A 239 -2.06 0.14 -11.62
C CYS A 239 -2.23 -1.38 -11.64
N ILE A 240 -1.85 -2.08 -10.57
CA ILE A 240 -2.06 -3.53 -10.49
C ILE A 240 -3.54 -3.83 -10.26
N GLY A 241 -4.20 -3.08 -9.38
CA GLY A 241 -5.64 -3.21 -9.16
C GLY A 241 -6.43 -2.96 -10.43
N SER A 242 -6.24 -1.79 -11.09
CA SER A 242 -6.93 -1.49 -12.36
C SER A 242 -6.69 -2.57 -13.42
N ALA A 243 -5.43 -3.03 -13.60
CA ALA A 243 -5.12 -4.05 -14.60
C ALA A 243 -5.69 -5.45 -14.28
N LEU A 244 -5.97 -5.76 -13.02
CA LEU A 244 -6.62 -7.00 -12.59
C LEU A 244 -8.13 -6.95 -12.80
N THR A 245 -8.74 -5.82 -12.49
CA THR A 245 -10.18 -5.66 -12.38
C THR A 245 -10.81 -4.95 -13.57
N ASN A 246 -10.00 -4.46 -14.54
CA ASN A 246 -10.50 -3.95 -15.82
C ASN A 246 -9.79 -4.67 -16.98
N PRO A 247 -10.44 -5.66 -17.65
CA PRO A 247 -9.85 -6.43 -18.74
C PRO A 247 -9.60 -5.62 -20.02
N MET A 248 -10.24 -4.46 -20.16
CA MET A 248 -10.07 -3.58 -21.34
C MET A 248 -8.77 -2.80 -21.32
N LEU A 249 -8.13 -2.70 -20.17
CA LEU A 249 -6.88 -1.94 -20.01
C LEU A 249 -5.67 -2.64 -20.61
N LYS A 250 -4.81 -1.86 -21.26
CA LYS A 250 -3.47 -2.32 -21.69
C LYS A 250 -2.66 -2.75 -20.47
N ARG A 251 -2.26 -4.02 -20.38
CA ARG A 251 -1.50 -4.58 -19.24
C ARG A 251 -0.19 -5.27 -19.62
N ASN A 252 0.20 -5.20 -20.90
CA ASN A 252 1.40 -5.89 -21.42
C ASN A 252 2.68 -5.52 -20.65
N ARG A 253 2.88 -4.25 -20.28
CA ARG A 253 4.06 -3.81 -19.49
C ARG A 253 4.03 -4.26 -18.03
N PHE A 254 2.91 -4.77 -17.54
CA PHE A 254 2.80 -5.37 -16.20
C PHE A 254 2.86 -6.88 -16.22
N LYS A 255 2.90 -7.53 -17.41
CA LYS A 255 2.93 -9.00 -17.55
C LYS A 255 4.02 -9.65 -16.70
N SER A 256 5.24 -9.12 -16.74
CA SER A 256 6.35 -9.63 -15.92
C SER A 256 6.08 -9.56 -14.40
N ARG A 257 5.36 -8.53 -13.95
CA ARG A 257 4.97 -8.38 -12.55
C ARG A 257 3.90 -9.39 -12.16
N PHE A 258 2.89 -9.59 -12.99
CA PHE A 258 1.87 -10.63 -12.75
C PHE A 258 2.48 -12.03 -12.73
N VAL A 259 3.37 -12.35 -13.67
CA VAL A 259 4.11 -13.62 -13.67
C VAL A 259 4.91 -13.79 -12.37
N LYS A 260 5.60 -12.73 -11.93
CA LYS A 260 6.36 -12.77 -10.68
C LYS A 260 5.45 -12.99 -9.45
N ILE A 261 4.32 -12.30 -9.36
CA ILE A 261 3.34 -12.47 -8.29
C ILE A 261 2.80 -13.91 -8.31
N LYS A 262 2.37 -14.41 -9.48
CA LYS A 262 1.86 -15.78 -9.62
C LYS A 262 2.89 -16.82 -9.19
N LYS A 263 4.15 -16.68 -9.61
CA LYS A 263 5.23 -17.58 -9.19
C LYS A 263 5.46 -17.54 -7.68
N LEU A 264 5.44 -16.33 -7.10
CA LEU A 264 5.62 -16.15 -5.65
C LEU A 264 4.50 -16.85 -4.86
N LEU A 265 3.25 -16.76 -5.32
CA LEU A 265 2.10 -17.33 -4.63
C LEU A 265 1.92 -18.83 -4.86
N ASN A 266 2.46 -19.38 -5.96
CA ASN A 266 2.36 -20.81 -6.27
C ASN A 266 3.50 -21.64 -5.66
N ASN A 267 4.63 -21.02 -5.31
CA ASN A 267 5.80 -21.72 -4.76
C ASN A 267 5.80 -21.76 -3.21
N HIS A 268 4.73 -21.33 -2.59
CA HIS A 268 4.48 -21.28 -1.15
C HIS A 268 2.99 -21.53 -0.88
#